data_cde229cc23f200b57d8c8c171a42b51f
#
_entry.id   cde229cc23f200b57d8c8c171a42b51f
#
_cell.length_a   1.000
_cell.length_b   1.000
_cell.length_c   1.000
_cell.angle_alpha   90.00
_cell.angle_beta   90.00
_cell.angle_gamma   90.00
#
_symmetry.space_group_name_H-M   'P 1'
#
loop_
_entity.id
_entity.type
_entity.pdbx_description
1 polymer ?
#
loop_
_entity_poly.entity_id
_entity_poly.type
_entity_poly.pdbx_seq_one_letter_code
_entity_poly.pdbx_strand_id
1 'polypeptide(L)'
;MKRSLLLLISLALSFSANATITENHGYAQFGTLKYPAKFTHFDWVNPAAPKGGTLRVMAFGTFDTLNPYTFKGSSPVSTANFLQYGVNELNEPLMVGTGQYAPSGDEPTSSYGLIAQSVEYSEDRSWVVFNLRPQARFHDGKPITADDVAFSYRTLLTEGHPQYRTNLQEVARVDVLNPHRIRFVFKRAGNPLLILRLGELPVLPQHYWKNRDFKATTFEPPLGSGPYRISQVQPGRQLVFERVKDYWGKDLPVNRGFYNYDKVEVEFYRDSDVAFEAFKAGEFDIYIEHQAKNWANGYNFPAVNRGEVIKAQIAHQIPTQSQGLFMNSRRATFSQAKVREALGLMFDFEWTNRTLFSGAYKRTLSYYPNSEFSASGLPVGHEWLMLSPYREQLPANLFTQAFSLPQTDGRGIPRETMRRALGLLAEGGWKLSGQRLLNSDGQPLRFEILLVNPNLERIL
;
A
#
# COMPACT_ATOMS: atom_id res chain seq x y z
N MET A 1 -70.49 20.95 41.84
CA MET A 1 -69.05 20.85 41.80
C MET A 1 -68.71 19.51 41.21
N LYS A 2 -68.42 19.44 39.88
CA LYS A 2 -68.02 18.22 39.18
C LYS A 2 -66.56 18.50 38.64
N ARG A 3 -65.57 17.74 39.17
CA ARG A 3 -64.22 17.76 38.73
C ARG A 3 -64.06 16.78 37.55
N SER A 4 -63.79 17.29 36.34
CA SER A 4 -63.44 16.50 35.16
C SER A 4 -61.93 16.22 35.19
N LEU A 5 -61.56 14.93 35.21
CA LEU A 5 -60.20 14.41 35.14
C LEU A 5 -59.83 14.21 33.65
N LEU A 6 -58.99 15.04 33.09
CA LEU A 6 -58.46 14.87 31.76
C LEU A 6 -57.27 13.87 31.83
N LEU A 7 -57.46 12.68 31.25
CA LEU A 7 -56.43 11.69 31.05
C LEU A 7 -55.66 12.05 29.75
N LEU A 8 -54.41 12.52 29.86
CA LEU A 8 -53.49 12.66 28.76
C LEU A 8 -52.86 11.29 28.44
N ILE A 9 -53.30 10.66 27.37
CA ILE A 9 -52.65 9.48 26.80
C ILE A 9 -51.49 9.97 25.91
N SER A 10 -50.27 9.88 26.41
CA SER A 10 -49.04 10.10 25.62
C SER A 10 -48.80 8.86 24.74
N LEU A 11 -49.10 8.98 23.46
CA LEU A 11 -48.76 7.98 22.44
C LEU A 11 -47.25 8.09 22.14
N ALA A 12 -46.44 7.25 22.76
CA ALA A 12 -45.03 7.09 22.41
C ALA A 12 -44.92 6.37 21.05
N LEU A 13 -44.81 7.12 19.98
CA LEU A 13 -44.43 6.61 18.67
C LEU A 13 -42.94 6.15 18.74
N SER A 14 -42.74 4.86 18.97
CA SER A 14 -41.44 4.23 18.77
C SER A 14 -41.14 4.24 17.30
N PHE A 15 -40.38 5.23 16.82
CA PHE A 15 -39.70 5.17 15.53
C PHE A 15 -38.65 4.08 15.62
N SER A 16 -38.96 2.87 15.18
CA SER A 16 -37.96 1.89 14.80
C SER A 16 -37.26 2.46 13.57
N ALA A 17 -36.14 3.12 13.78
CA ALA A 17 -35.24 3.45 12.68
C ALA A 17 -34.82 2.10 12.05
N ASN A 18 -35.44 1.74 10.93
CA ASN A 18 -34.94 0.68 10.07
C ASN A 18 -33.59 1.18 9.58
N ALA A 19 -32.50 0.68 10.18
CA ALA A 19 -31.15 0.95 9.69
C ALA A 19 -31.11 0.51 8.23
N THR A 20 -30.89 1.45 7.34
CA THR A 20 -30.77 1.18 5.90
C THR A 20 -29.61 0.22 5.67
N ILE A 21 -29.89 -0.96 5.15
CA ILE A 21 -28.89 -1.97 4.78
C ILE A 21 -28.52 -1.70 3.34
N THR A 22 -27.23 -1.51 3.09
CA THR A 22 -26.68 -1.40 1.73
C THR A 22 -26.07 -2.74 1.34
N GLU A 23 -26.52 -3.35 0.25
CA GLU A 23 -25.90 -4.51 -0.38
C GLU A 23 -25.32 -4.10 -1.73
N ASN A 24 -24.08 -4.52 -2.00
CA ASN A 24 -23.39 -4.18 -3.24
C ASN A 24 -22.39 -5.27 -3.64
N HIS A 25 -21.98 -5.29 -4.91
CA HIS A 25 -20.96 -6.18 -5.47
C HIS A 25 -19.52 -5.78 -5.11
N GLY A 26 -19.35 -4.70 -4.39
CA GLY A 26 -18.09 -4.17 -3.90
C GLY A 26 -18.31 -3.11 -2.83
N TYR A 27 -17.24 -2.53 -2.34
CA TYR A 27 -17.26 -1.49 -1.32
C TYR A 27 -16.34 -0.34 -1.69
N ALA A 28 -16.83 0.89 -1.63
CA ALA A 28 -16.05 2.11 -1.72
C ALA A 28 -15.99 2.79 -0.35
N GLN A 29 -14.80 3.12 0.12
CA GLN A 29 -14.62 3.87 1.36
C GLN A 29 -15.21 5.28 1.23
N PHE A 30 -15.03 5.89 0.07
CA PHE A 30 -15.54 7.22 -0.30
C PHE A 30 -16.29 7.14 -1.63
N GLY A 31 -17.35 7.95 -1.77
CA GLY A 31 -18.10 8.03 -3.01
C GLY A 31 -18.81 6.75 -3.42
N THR A 32 -18.77 6.43 -4.69
CA THR A 32 -19.41 5.28 -5.32
C THR A 32 -18.40 4.44 -6.09
N LEU A 33 -18.70 3.15 -6.30
CA LEU A 33 -17.87 2.27 -7.14
C LEU A 33 -17.83 2.76 -8.59
N LYS A 34 -16.65 2.79 -9.20
CA LYS A 34 -16.44 3.12 -10.61
C LYS A 34 -17.07 2.06 -11.52
N TYR A 35 -16.85 0.79 -11.22
CA TYR A 35 -17.35 -0.31 -12.04
C TYR A 35 -18.75 -0.72 -11.59
N PRO A 36 -19.73 -0.77 -12.52
CA PRO A 36 -21.11 -1.17 -12.19
C PRO A 36 -21.21 -2.68 -11.88
N ALA A 37 -22.30 -3.11 -11.23
CA ALA A 37 -22.49 -4.51 -10.82
C ALA A 37 -22.36 -5.55 -11.95
N LYS A 38 -22.57 -5.14 -13.21
CA LYS A 38 -22.47 -6.01 -14.40
C LYS A 38 -21.22 -5.71 -15.24
N PHE A 39 -20.16 -5.14 -14.64
CA PHE A 39 -18.91 -4.95 -15.39
C PHE A 39 -18.34 -6.31 -15.81
N THR A 40 -17.60 -6.34 -16.91
CA THR A 40 -17.08 -7.58 -17.51
C THR A 40 -15.59 -7.80 -17.25
N HIS A 41 -14.86 -6.75 -17.07
CA HIS A 41 -13.42 -6.70 -16.73
C HIS A 41 -13.05 -5.28 -16.30
N PHE A 42 -11.90 -5.07 -15.71
CA PHE A 42 -11.37 -3.75 -15.47
C PHE A 42 -10.90 -3.07 -16.77
N ASP A 43 -11.01 -1.75 -16.88
CA ASP A 43 -10.73 -0.98 -18.10
C ASP A 43 -9.30 -1.11 -18.62
N TRP A 44 -8.35 -1.35 -17.70
CA TRP A 44 -6.92 -1.39 -17.98
C TRP A 44 -6.37 -2.79 -18.33
N VAL A 45 -7.20 -3.82 -18.38
CA VAL A 45 -6.80 -5.17 -18.79
C VAL A 45 -7.16 -5.44 -20.25
N ASN A 46 -6.42 -6.34 -20.88
CA ASN A 46 -6.81 -6.93 -22.15
C ASN A 46 -7.48 -8.29 -21.93
N PRO A 47 -8.82 -8.39 -21.99
CA PRO A 47 -9.52 -9.66 -21.75
C PRO A 47 -9.22 -10.72 -22.83
N ALA A 48 -8.72 -10.31 -23.99
CA ALA A 48 -8.31 -11.19 -25.09
C ALA A 48 -6.81 -11.53 -25.07
N ALA A 49 -6.08 -11.17 -23.99
CA ALA A 49 -4.66 -11.50 -23.88
C ALA A 49 -4.44 -13.02 -23.98
N PRO A 50 -3.47 -13.49 -24.79
CA PRO A 50 -3.22 -14.91 -24.96
C PRO A 50 -2.79 -15.55 -23.64
N LYS A 51 -3.20 -16.80 -23.43
CA LYS A 51 -2.81 -17.61 -22.28
C LYS A 51 -1.74 -18.60 -22.70
N GLY A 52 -0.68 -18.73 -21.89
CA GLY A 52 0.40 -19.70 -22.14
C GLY A 52 1.78 -19.15 -21.89
N GLY A 53 2.79 -19.97 -22.11
CA GLY A 53 4.20 -19.59 -21.99
C GLY A 53 4.69 -19.42 -20.56
N THR A 54 5.96 -19.01 -20.45
CA THR A 54 6.66 -18.78 -19.19
C THR A 54 7.11 -17.32 -19.10
N LEU A 55 6.85 -16.68 -17.97
CA LEU A 55 7.40 -15.38 -17.62
C LEU A 55 8.54 -15.60 -16.63
N ARG A 56 9.73 -15.14 -16.98
CA ARG A 56 10.91 -15.17 -16.11
C ARG A 56 11.12 -13.79 -15.51
N VAL A 57 11.20 -13.71 -14.20
CA VAL A 57 11.33 -12.46 -13.45
C VAL A 57 12.34 -12.60 -12.32
N MET A 58 12.79 -11.46 -11.82
CA MET A 58 13.71 -11.44 -10.68
C MET A 58 13.06 -10.85 -9.44
N ALA A 59 13.58 -11.21 -8.29
CA ALA A 59 13.27 -10.62 -7.00
C ALA A 59 14.54 -10.29 -6.24
N PHE A 60 14.51 -9.22 -5.44
CA PHE A 60 15.62 -8.88 -4.54
C PHE A 60 15.50 -9.59 -3.20
N GLY A 61 16.66 -9.99 -2.64
CA GLY A 61 16.75 -10.62 -1.34
C GLY A 61 16.87 -12.13 -1.41
N THR A 62 16.25 -12.79 -0.45
CA THR A 62 16.23 -14.25 -0.30
C THR A 62 14.99 -14.64 0.50
N PHE A 63 14.71 -15.94 0.64
CA PHE A 63 13.64 -16.44 1.48
C PHE A 63 14.07 -17.68 2.24
N ASP A 64 13.51 -17.88 3.42
CA ASP A 64 13.73 -19.04 4.30
C ASP A 64 12.40 -19.67 4.80
N THR A 65 11.28 -19.13 4.32
CA THR A 65 9.93 -19.67 4.55
C THR A 65 9.01 -19.36 3.38
N LEU A 66 8.00 -20.22 3.16
CA LEU A 66 6.93 -19.96 2.19
C LEU A 66 5.63 -19.46 2.85
N ASN A 67 5.61 -19.33 4.18
CA ASN A 67 4.45 -18.74 4.87
C ASN A 67 4.54 -17.19 4.85
N PRO A 68 3.68 -16.49 4.09
CA PRO A 68 3.75 -15.03 3.98
C PRO A 68 3.04 -14.30 5.12
N TYR A 69 2.36 -15.02 6.00
CA TYR A 69 1.42 -14.43 6.96
C TYR A 69 2.02 -14.20 8.35
N THR A 70 3.22 -14.71 8.61
CA THR A 70 3.90 -14.57 9.90
C THR A 70 5.06 -13.59 9.84
N PHE A 71 5.50 -13.14 11.01
CA PHE A 71 6.69 -12.31 11.16
C PHE A 71 7.99 -13.12 11.25
N LYS A 72 7.89 -14.46 11.37
CA LYS A 72 9.02 -15.35 11.54
C LYS A 72 9.56 -15.77 10.16
N GLY A 73 10.83 -15.51 9.95
CA GLY A 73 11.51 -15.78 8.68
C GLY A 73 11.28 -14.68 7.63
N SER A 74 11.91 -14.87 6.48
CA SER A 74 11.80 -14.02 5.28
C SER A 74 10.95 -14.74 4.25
N SER A 75 9.72 -14.29 4.07
CA SER A 75 8.85 -14.82 3.02
C SER A 75 9.21 -14.21 1.67
N PRO A 76 9.19 -14.96 0.58
CA PRO A 76 9.40 -14.44 -0.76
C PRO A 76 8.40 -13.34 -1.14
N VAL A 77 7.17 -13.43 -0.65
CA VAL A 77 6.09 -12.47 -0.92
C VAL A 77 6.36 -11.11 -0.25
N SER A 78 7.04 -11.10 0.91
CA SER A 78 7.40 -9.85 1.61
C SER A 78 8.63 -9.15 1.03
N THR A 79 9.50 -9.89 0.33
CA THR A 79 10.78 -9.37 -0.20
C THR A 79 10.73 -9.03 -1.68
N ALA A 80 9.74 -9.56 -2.39
CA ALA A 80 9.61 -9.35 -3.82
C ALA A 80 8.31 -8.62 -4.13
N ASN A 81 8.36 -7.72 -5.09
CA ASN A 81 7.18 -7.06 -5.63
C ASN A 81 6.35 -8.04 -6.48
N PHE A 82 6.00 -9.21 -5.92
CA PHE A 82 5.21 -10.22 -6.61
C PHE A 82 3.84 -9.73 -7.06
N LEU A 83 3.30 -8.71 -6.40
CA LEU A 83 2.10 -7.98 -6.83
C LEU A 83 2.13 -7.63 -8.31
N GLN A 84 3.30 -7.21 -8.81
CA GLN A 84 3.49 -6.80 -10.20
C GLN A 84 3.36 -7.95 -11.20
N TYR A 85 3.56 -9.18 -10.74
CA TYR A 85 3.55 -10.37 -11.61
C TYR A 85 2.29 -11.21 -11.44
N GLY A 86 1.37 -10.81 -10.55
CA GLY A 86 0.09 -11.48 -10.32
C GLY A 86 0.19 -12.84 -9.63
N VAL A 87 1.27 -13.11 -8.90
CA VAL A 87 1.50 -14.42 -8.23
C VAL A 87 1.56 -14.33 -6.71
N ASN A 88 1.24 -13.18 -6.15
CA ASN A 88 1.35 -12.90 -4.71
C ASN A 88 0.23 -13.51 -3.87
N GLU A 89 -0.90 -13.85 -4.46
CA GLU A 89 -2.08 -14.31 -3.74
C GLU A 89 -2.22 -15.83 -3.83
N LEU A 90 -1.49 -16.54 -2.99
CA LEU A 90 -1.67 -17.98 -2.84
C LEU A 90 -3.04 -18.30 -2.22
N ASN A 91 -3.49 -17.50 -1.25
CA ASN A 91 -4.81 -17.55 -0.65
C ASN A 91 -5.55 -16.26 -0.96
N GLU A 92 -6.64 -16.37 -1.68
CA GLU A 92 -7.39 -15.21 -2.13
C GLU A 92 -8.13 -14.52 -0.98
N PRO A 93 -8.32 -13.19 -1.08
CA PRO A 93 -9.11 -12.42 -0.13
C PRO A 93 -10.61 -12.49 -0.46
N LEU A 94 -11.43 -11.95 0.44
CA LEU A 94 -12.87 -11.82 0.21
C LEU A 94 -13.19 -10.87 -0.94
N MET A 95 -12.41 -9.81 -1.07
CA MET A 95 -12.57 -8.76 -2.08
C MET A 95 -11.21 -8.35 -2.62
N VAL A 96 -11.15 -7.87 -3.85
CA VAL A 96 -9.93 -7.39 -4.52
C VAL A 96 -10.06 -5.92 -4.86
N GLY A 97 -9.03 -5.14 -4.51
CA GLY A 97 -8.94 -3.73 -4.86
C GLY A 97 -8.32 -3.50 -6.24
N THR A 98 -8.63 -2.39 -6.88
CA THR A 98 -8.02 -1.97 -8.15
C THR A 98 -6.71 -1.24 -7.94
N GLY A 99 -6.56 -0.52 -6.82
CA GLY A 99 -5.43 0.38 -6.56
C GLY A 99 -4.07 -0.27 -6.54
N GLN A 100 -3.98 -1.55 -6.21
CA GLN A 100 -2.71 -2.29 -6.19
C GLN A 100 -2.30 -2.82 -7.58
N TYR A 101 -3.25 -3.08 -8.46
CA TYR A 101 -3.06 -3.76 -9.73
C TYR A 101 -3.22 -2.82 -10.93
N ALA A 102 -4.03 -1.78 -10.78
CA ALA A 102 -4.25 -0.82 -11.84
C ALA A 102 -3.01 0.07 -12.02
N PRO A 103 -2.38 0.10 -13.19
CA PRO A 103 -1.29 1.04 -13.48
C PRO A 103 -1.70 2.50 -13.32
N SER A 104 -3.01 2.76 -13.42
CA SER A 104 -3.61 4.08 -13.26
C SER A 104 -3.88 4.47 -11.81
N GLY A 105 -3.99 3.48 -10.87
CA GLY A 105 -4.44 3.75 -9.50
C GLY A 105 -5.87 4.31 -9.45
N ASP A 106 -6.76 3.81 -10.32
CA ASP A 106 -8.05 4.44 -10.60
C ASP A 106 -9.05 4.40 -9.44
N GLU A 107 -8.91 3.47 -8.51
CA GLU A 107 -9.78 3.39 -7.32
C GLU A 107 -9.01 2.87 -6.07
N PRO A 108 -8.11 3.66 -5.48
CA PRO A 108 -7.27 3.20 -4.37
C PRO A 108 -8.04 2.87 -3.08
N THR A 109 -9.30 3.29 -2.97
CA THR A 109 -10.14 3.15 -1.79
C THR A 109 -11.38 2.30 -2.02
N SER A 110 -11.39 1.51 -3.09
CA SER A 110 -12.49 0.62 -3.47
C SER A 110 -12.03 -0.81 -3.63
N SER A 111 -12.94 -1.77 -3.38
CA SER A 111 -12.71 -3.20 -3.60
C SER A 111 -13.96 -3.88 -4.13
N TYR A 112 -13.75 -4.90 -4.97
CA TYR A 112 -14.79 -5.66 -5.66
C TYR A 112 -14.79 -7.11 -5.21
N GLY A 113 -15.96 -7.74 -5.18
CA GLY A 113 -16.12 -9.09 -4.68
C GLY A 113 -15.32 -10.14 -5.46
N LEU A 114 -14.50 -10.93 -4.74
CA LEU A 114 -13.74 -12.08 -5.22
C LEU A 114 -14.32 -13.36 -4.61
N ILE A 115 -13.85 -13.83 -3.44
CA ILE A 115 -14.51 -14.93 -2.69
C ILE A 115 -15.92 -14.51 -2.26
N ALA A 116 -16.10 -13.26 -1.80
CA ALA A 116 -17.41 -12.68 -1.60
C ALA A 116 -18.05 -12.32 -2.95
N GLN A 117 -19.32 -12.65 -3.16
CA GLN A 117 -20.07 -12.18 -4.32
C GLN A 117 -20.73 -10.82 -4.08
N SER A 118 -21.07 -10.52 -2.80
CA SER A 118 -21.60 -9.24 -2.38
C SER A 118 -21.21 -8.94 -0.92
N VAL A 119 -21.34 -7.68 -0.56
CA VAL A 119 -21.12 -7.17 0.80
C VAL A 119 -22.33 -6.37 1.24
N GLU A 120 -22.79 -6.64 2.47
CA GLU A 120 -23.86 -5.89 3.13
C GLU A 120 -23.28 -5.14 4.33
N TYR A 121 -23.71 -3.92 4.55
CA TYR A 121 -23.25 -3.14 5.70
C TYR A 121 -24.31 -2.13 6.17
N SER A 122 -24.22 -1.77 7.45
CA SER A 122 -25.06 -0.72 8.02
C SER A 122 -24.60 0.67 7.57
N GLU A 123 -25.52 1.60 7.48
CA GLU A 123 -25.24 3.00 7.15
C GLU A 123 -24.20 3.62 8.09
N ASP A 124 -24.30 3.31 9.38
CA ASP A 124 -23.38 3.79 10.43
C ASP A 124 -22.05 3.03 10.48
N ARG A 125 -21.85 2.01 9.62
CA ARG A 125 -20.63 1.17 9.62
C ARG A 125 -20.37 0.48 10.96
N SER A 126 -21.43 0.00 11.64
CA SER A 126 -21.31 -0.79 12.88
C SER A 126 -21.10 -2.29 12.63
N TRP A 127 -21.40 -2.76 11.43
CA TRP A 127 -21.21 -4.16 11.02
C TRP A 127 -21.06 -4.29 9.50
N VAL A 128 -20.50 -5.44 9.07
CA VAL A 128 -20.47 -5.89 7.68
C VAL A 128 -20.77 -7.37 7.59
N VAL A 129 -21.46 -7.78 6.52
CA VAL A 129 -21.69 -9.17 6.12
C VAL A 129 -21.07 -9.40 4.75
N PHE A 130 -20.33 -10.48 4.61
CA PHE A 130 -19.85 -10.98 3.32
C PHE A 130 -20.66 -12.20 2.91
N ASN A 131 -21.23 -12.17 1.71
CA ASN A 131 -21.93 -13.29 1.08
C ASN A 131 -20.95 -14.01 0.17
N LEU A 132 -20.56 -15.24 0.50
CA LEU A 132 -19.53 -15.99 -0.21
C LEU A 132 -20.07 -16.68 -1.46
N ARG A 133 -19.24 -16.81 -2.49
CA ARG A 133 -19.55 -17.57 -3.71
C ARG A 133 -19.53 -19.07 -3.43
N PRO A 134 -20.61 -19.83 -3.70
CA PRO A 134 -20.64 -21.28 -3.47
C PRO A 134 -19.61 -22.07 -4.30
N GLN A 135 -19.17 -21.51 -5.43
CA GLN A 135 -18.17 -22.14 -6.30
C GLN A 135 -16.71 -21.93 -5.86
N ALA A 136 -16.48 -21.04 -4.89
CA ALA A 136 -15.12 -20.78 -4.38
C ALA A 136 -14.55 -22.02 -3.69
N ARG A 137 -13.33 -22.43 -4.07
CA ARG A 137 -12.67 -23.63 -3.54
C ARG A 137 -11.17 -23.50 -3.47
N PHE A 138 -10.58 -24.26 -2.59
CA PHE A 138 -9.13 -24.45 -2.48
C PHE A 138 -8.61 -25.36 -3.60
N HIS A 139 -7.29 -25.42 -3.76
CA HIS A 139 -6.62 -26.24 -4.79
C HIS A 139 -6.85 -27.75 -4.61
N ASP A 140 -7.23 -28.21 -3.42
CA ASP A 140 -7.62 -29.61 -3.16
C ASP A 140 -9.10 -29.89 -3.48
N GLY A 141 -9.81 -28.91 -4.03
CA GLY A 141 -11.22 -29.01 -4.42
C GLY A 141 -12.23 -28.78 -3.30
N LYS A 142 -11.81 -28.64 -2.04
CA LYS A 142 -12.73 -28.36 -0.94
C LYS A 142 -13.29 -26.95 -1.04
N PRO A 143 -14.60 -26.77 -0.73
CA PRO A 143 -15.24 -25.46 -0.77
C PRO A 143 -14.63 -24.50 0.27
N ILE A 144 -14.62 -23.22 -0.06
CA ILE A 144 -14.32 -22.14 0.88
C ILE A 144 -15.61 -21.77 1.59
N THR A 145 -15.58 -21.76 2.92
CA THR A 145 -16.74 -21.50 3.75
C THR A 145 -16.54 -20.33 4.71
N ALA A 146 -17.63 -19.87 5.33
CA ALA A 146 -17.60 -18.86 6.38
C ALA A 146 -16.78 -19.30 7.61
N ASP A 147 -16.65 -20.60 7.86
CA ASP A 147 -15.78 -21.12 8.92
C ASP A 147 -14.31 -20.91 8.60
N ASP A 148 -13.89 -21.06 7.33
CA ASP A 148 -12.53 -20.76 6.88
C ASP A 148 -12.22 -19.24 7.04
N VAL A 149 -13.17 -18.38 6.73
CA VAL A 149 -13.03 -16.92 6.94
C VAL A 149 -12.89 -16.59 8.42
N ALA A 150 -13.75 -17.16 9.28
CA ALA A 150 -13.67 -16.96 10.73
C ALA A 150 -12.38 -17.52 11.33
N PHE A 151 -11.90 -18.66 10.83
CA PHE A 151 -10.61 -19.25 11.18
C PHE A 151 -9.46 -18.32 10.78
N SER A 152 -9.46 -17.83 9.55
CA SER A 152 -8.44 -16.91 9.02
C SER A 152 -8.33 -15.65 9.86
N TYR A 153 -9.46 -15.02 10.15
CA TYR A 153 -9.51 -13.83 11.01
C TYR A 153 -8.86 -14.12 12.37
N ARG A 154 -9.25 -15.19 13.06
CA ARG A 154 -8.70 -15.53 14.39
C ARG A 154 -7.21 -15.85 14.33
N THR A 155 -6.79 -16.68 13.38
CA THR A 155 -5.39 -17.08 13.22
C THR A 155 -4.49 -15.90 12.90
N LEU A 156 -4.87 -15.08 11.95
CA LEU A 156 -4.07 -13.90 11.56
C LEU A 156 -4.01 -12.85 12.68
N LEU A 157 -5.07 -12.68 13.45
CA LEU A 157 -5.10 -11.76 14.60
C LEU A 157 -4.17 -12.21 15.73
N THR A 158 -4.07 -13.53 15.99
CA THR A 158 -3.32 -14.08 17.14
C THR A 158 -1.92 -14.53 16.79
N GLU A 159 -1.72 -15.07 15.60
CA GLU A 159 -0.48 -15.72 15.17
C GLU A 159 0.19 -15.08 13.95
N GLY A 160 -0.57 -14.25 13.22
CA GLY A 160 -0.09 -13.56 12.04
C GLY A 160 0.82 -12.37 12.34
N HIS A 161 1.29 -11.72 11.27
CA HIS A 161 2.06 -10.49 11.35
C HIS A 161 1.33 -9.43 12.20
N PRO A 162 2.03 -8.68 13.09
CA PRO A 162 1.41 -7.68 13.99
C PRO A 162 0.48 -6.67 13.29
N GLN A 163 0.69 -6.42 12.02
CA GLN A 163 -0.15 -5.53 11.20
C GLN A 163 -1.61 -6.01 11.13
N TYR A 164 -1.86 -7.33 11.09
CA TYR A 164 -3.24 -7.85 11.11
C TYR A 164 -3.96 -7.44 12.40
N ARG A 165 -3.30 -7.55 13.55
CA ARG A 165 -3.86 -7.10 14.83
C ARG A 165 -4.15 -5.60 14.79
N THR A 166 -3.21 -4.78 14.35
CA THR A 166 -3.39 -3.33 14.25
C THR A 166 -4.56 -2.95 13.36
N ASN A 167 -4.73 -3.64 12.24
CA ASN A 167 -5.76 -3.33 11.24
C ASN A 167 -7.16 -3.84 11.64
N LEU A 168 -7.25 -4.95 12.40
CA LEU A 168 -8.50 -5.68 12.62
C LEU A 168 -8.99 -5.70 14.07
N GLN A 169 -8.25 -5.11 15.01
CA GLN A 169 -8.59 -5.13 16.45
C GLN A 169 -9.92 -4.46 16.81
N GLU A 170 -10.48 -3.64 15.93
CA GLU A 170 -11.76 -2.96 16.13
C GLU A 170 -12.98 -3.87 15.86
N VAL A 171 -12.77 -5.12 15.44
CA VAL A 171 -13.84 -6.12 15.38
C VAL A 171 -14.17 -6.59 16.81
N ALA A 172 -15.46 -6.52 17.18
CA ALA A 172 -15.97 -6.96 18.47
C ALA A 172 -16.37 -8.45 18.45
N ARG A 173 -17.00 -8.89 17.35
CA ARG A 173 -17.54 -10.24 17.22
C ARG A 173 -17.58 -10.67 15.76
N VAL A 174 -17.42 -11.98 15.54
CA VAL A 174 -17.53 -12.65 14.24
C VAL A 174 -18.61 -13.72 14.35
N ASP A 175 -19.63 -13.62 13.51
CA ASP A 175 -20.77 -14.54 13.49
C ASP A 175 -20.80 -15.30 12.15
N VAL A 176 -20.65 -16.61 12.18
CA VAL A 176 -20.92 -17.50 11.04
C VAL A 176 -22.44 -17.70 10.97
N LEU A 177 -23.09 -17.08 9.97
CA LEU A 177 -24.54 -17.12 9.83
C LEU A 177 -25.01 -18.40 9.11
N ASN A 178 -24.23 -18.82 8.11
CA ASN A 178 -24.37 -20.10 7.40
C ASN A 178 -23.06 -20.36 6.63
N PRO A 179 -22.88 -21.49 5.93
CA PRO A 179 -21.63 -21.81 5.24
C PRO A 179 -21.14 -20.77 4.22
N HIS A 180 -22.04 -19.93 3.70
CA HIS A 180 -21.71 -18.91 2.70
C HIS A 180 -21.99 -17.49 3.16
N ARG A 181 -22.17 -17.27 4.48
CA ARG A 181 -22.49 -15.93 5.00
C ARG A 181 -21.85 -15.70 6.35
N ILE A 182 -21.04 -14.64 6.46
CA ILE A 182 -20.31 -14.28 7.67
C ILE A 182 -20.51 -12.81 8.00
N ARG A 183 -20.70 -12.50 9.28
CA ARG A 183 -20.88 -11.13 9.79
C ARG A 183 -19.75 -10.76 10.75
N PHE A 184 -19.22 -9.56 10.56
CA PHE A 184 -18.29 -8.91 11.48
C PHE A 184 -19.03 -7.72 12.14
N VAL A 185 -19.08 -7.69 13.46
CA VAL A 185 -19.63 -6.60 14.25
C VAL A 185 -18.47 -5.79 14.83
N PHE A 186 -18.54 -4.48 14.74
CA PHE A 186 -17.45 -3.59 15.15
C PHE A 186 -17.65 -3.07 16.57
N LYS A 187 -16.56 -2.75 17.27
CA LYS A 187 -16.57 -2.15 18.60
C LYS A 187 -17.14 -0.74 18.59
N ARG A 188 -16.94 -0.01 17.49
CA ARG A 188 -17.44 1.34 17.25
C ARG A 188 -17.91 1.47 15.82
N ALA A 189 -18.97 2.24 15.62
CA ALA A 189 -19.44 2.64 14.30
C ALA A 189 -18.52 3.68 13.65
N GLY A 190 -18.70 3.94 12.35
CA GLY A 190 -18.09 5.06 11.64
C GLY A 190 -16.69 4.84 11.10
N ASN A 191 -16.14 3.61 11.14
CA ASN A 191 -14.84 3.32 10.52
C ASN A 191 -15.01 2.63 9.15
N PRO A 192 -15.02 3.38 8.03
CA PRO A 192 -15.20 2.80 6.71
C PRO A 192 -13.98 1.99 6.23
N LEU A 193 -12.78 2.27 6.73
CA LEU A 193 -11.57 1.56 6.35
C LEU A 193 -11.58 0.09 6.83
N LEU A 194 -12.26 -0.20 7.94
CA LEU A 194 -12.30 -1.55 8.51
C LEU A 194 -12.97 -2.56 7.57
N ILE A 195 -13.97 -2.14 6.80
CA ILE A 195 -14.65 -2.98 5.80
C ILE A 195 -13.67 -3.36 4.68
N LEU A 196 -12.87 -2.41 4.16
CA LEU A 196 -11.84 -2.70 3.17
C LEU A 196 -10.79 -3.67 3.73
N ARG A 197 -10.31 -3.44 4.96
CA ARG A 197 -9.32 -4.30 5.61
C ARG A 197 -9.81 -5.73 5.83
N LEU A 198 -11.09 -5.91 6.11
CA LEU A 198 -11.70 -7.24 6.19
C LEU A 198 -11.87 -7.84 4.79
N GLY A 199 -12.19 -7.03 3.78
CA GLY A 199 -12.24 -7.46 2.39
C GLY A 199 -10.91 -7.99 1.87
N GLU A 200 -9.79 -7.40 2.28
CA GLU A 200 -8.43 -7.79 1.94
C GLU A 200 -7.91 -9.02 2.73
N LEU A 201 -8.70 -9.56 3.67
CA LEU A 201 -8.29 -10.69 4.50
C LEU A 201 -8.10 -11.95 3.65
N PRO A 202 -6.89 -12.56 3.59
CA PRO A 202 -6.68 -13.82 2.89
C PRO A 202 -7.44 -14.95 3.59
N VAL A 203 -8.12 -15.78 2.81
CA VAL A 203 -8.91 -16.89 3.36
C VAL A 203 -8.09 -18.16 3.38
N LEU A 204 -7.73 -18.59 4.58
CA LEU A 204 -6.86 -19.73 4.84
C LEU A 204 -7.69 -21.02 4.97
N PRO A 205 -7.24 -22.16 4.41
CA PRO A 205 -7.92 -23.45 4.58
C PRO A 205 -7.80 -23.97 6.02
N GLN A 206 -8.89 -23.89 6.79
CA GLN A 206 -8.91 -24.36 8.18
C GLN A 206 -8.48 -25.82 8.30
N HIS A 207 -8.93 -26.69 7.38
CA HIS A 207 -8.61 -28.11 7.41
C HIS A 207 -7.13 -28.41 7.17
N TYR A 208 -6.39 -27.54 6.49
CA TYR A 208 -4.95 -27.64 6.29
C TYR A 208 -4.18 -27.16 7.52
N TRP A 209 -4.56 -26.00 8.07
CA TRP A 209 -3.80 -25.32 9.11
C TRP A 209 -4.09 -25.81 10.53
N LYS A 210 -5.28 -26.33 10.82
CA LYS A 210 -5.71 -26.71 12.20
C LYS A 210 -4.78 -27.66 12.94
N ASN A 211 -4.00 -28.46 12.22
CA ASN A 211 -3.07 -29.46 12.78
C ASN A 211 -1.60 -29.13 12.48
N ARG A 212 -1.31 -27.88 12.09
CA ARG A 212 0.03 -27.39 11.75
C ARG A 212 0.42 -26.22 12.63
N ASP A 213 1.70 -26.08 12.94
CA ASP A 213 2.20 -24.87 13.58
C ASP A 213 2.22 -23.73 12.55
N PHE A 214 1.28 -22.78 12.72
CA PHE A 214 1.14 -21.66 11.80
C PHE A 214 2.37 -20.75 11.75
N LYS A 215 3.18 -20.73 12.83
CA LYS A 215 4.40 -19.91 12.93
C LYS A 215 5.67 -20.64 12.49
N ALA A 216 5.58 -21.90 12.12
CA ALA A 216 6.75 -22.64 11.67
C ALA A 216 7.24 -22.09 10.32
N THR A 217 8.57 -21.92 10.20
CA THR A 217 9.21 -21.69 8.90
C THR A 217 9.18 -22.99 8.11
N THR A 218 8.80 -22.92 6.84
CA THR A 218 8.66 -24.10 5.99
C THR A 218 8.94 -23.78 4.54
N PHE A 219 9.48 -24.76 3.81
CA PHE A 219 9.57 -24.74 2.35
C PHE A 219 8.48 -25.63 1.69
N GLU A 220 7.56 -26.17 2.49
CA GLU A 220 6.38 -26.83 1.95
C GLU A 220 5.44 -25.77 1.37
N PRO A 221 5.05 -25.85 0.07
CA PRO A 221 4.10 -24.93 -0.51
C PRO A 221 2.75 -24.97 0.24
N PRO A 222 2.22 -23.84 0.70
CA PRO A 222 0.94 -23.81 1.38
C PRO A 222 -0.20 -24.17 0.43
N LEU A 223 -1.26 -24.79 0.95
CA LEU A 223 -2.49 -25.00 0.21
C LEU A 223 -3.18 -23.66 -0.04
N GLY A 224 -3.35 -23.32 -1.31
CA GLY A 224 -3.93 -22.06 -1.76
C GLY A 224 -5.31 -22.21 -2.38
N SER A 225 -5.85 -21.10 -2.84
CA SER A 225 -7.10 -21.00 -3.60
C SER A 225 -6.96 -20.18 -4.89
N GLY A 226 -5.82 -19.51 -5.04
CA GLY A 226 -5.55 -18.53 -6.09
C GLY A 226 -5.26 -19.11 -7.47
N PRO A 227 -5.04 -18.24 -8.45
CA PRO A 227 -4.81 -18.64 -9.85
C PRO A 227 -3.48 -19.32 -10.10
N TYR A 228 -2.54 -19.22 -9.17
CA TYR A 228 -1.23 -19.88 -9.22
C TYR A 228 -0.99 -20.71 -7.97
N ARG A 229 -0.19 -21.76 -8.12
CA ARG A 229 0.39 -22.55 -7.02
C ARG A 229 1.90 -22.61 -7.17
N ILE A 230 2.62 -22.73 -6.06
CA ILE A 230 4.06 -22.97 -6.09
C ILE A 230 4.27 -24.43 -6.51
N SER A 231 4.97 -24.64 -7.63
CA SER A 231 5.25 -25.98 -8.18
C SER A 231 6.68 -26.44 -7.95
N GLN A 232 7.64 -25.51 -7.82
CA GLN A 232 9.04 -25.82 -7.54
C GLN A 232 9.62 -24.79 -6.57
N VAL A 233 10.49 -25.27 -5.68
CA VAL A 233 11.17 -24.46 -4.67
C VAL A 233 12.65 -24.82 -4.65
N GLN A 234 13.50 -23.84 -4.89
CA GLN A 234 14.93 -23.89 -4.58
C GLN A 234 15.18 -22.88 -3.46
N PRO A 235 15.36 -23.34 -2.21
CA PRO A 235 15.43 -22.48 -1.04
C PRO A 235 16.39 -21.30 -1.21
N GLY A 236 15.89 -20.07 -0.98
CA GLY A 236 16.66 -18.84 -1.06
C GLY A 236 17.07 -18.42 -2.46
N ARG A 237 16.78 -19.19 -3.50
CA ARG A 237 17.24 -18.97 -4.86
C ARG A 237 16.13 -18.79 -5.88
N GLN A 238 15.20 -19.75 -6.01
CA GLN A 238 14.21 -19.74 -7.06
C GLN A 238 12.85 -20.27 -6.58
N LEU A 239 11.79 -19.67 -7.12
CA LEU A 239 10.42 -20.20 -7.04
C LEU A 239 9.82 -20.31 -8.44
N VAL A 240 9.07 -21.38 -8.67
CA VAL A 240 8.27 -21.54 -9.88
C VAL A 240 6.80 -21.62 -9.48
N PHE A 241 6.01 -20.71 -10.05
CA PHE A 241 4.57 -20.72 -9.93
C PHE A 241 3.96 -21.30 -11.19
N GLU A 242 2.98 -22.18 -11.05
CA GLU A 242 2.26 -22.81 -12.13
C GLU A 242 0.78 -22.39 -12.08
N ARG A 243 0.22 -22.01 -13.23
CA ARG A 243 -1.16 -21.61 -13.32
C ARG A 243 -2.11 -22.78 -13.10
N VAL A 244 -3.10 -22.57 -12.25
CA VAL A 244 -4.17 -23.53 -11.96
C VAL A 244 -5.19 -23.47 -13.11
N LYS A 245 -5.20 -24.51 -13.96
CA LYS A 245 -6.03 -24.53 -15.20
C LYS A 245 -7.53 -24.51 -14.92
N ASP A 246 -7.96 -25.16 -13.85
CA ASP A 246 -9.34 -25.26 -13.40
C ASP A 246 -9.65 -24.26 -12.26
N TYR A 247 -8.89 -23.18 -12.18
CA TYR A 247 -9.10 -22.14 -11.19
C TYR A 247 -10.56 -21.66 -11.18
N TRP A 248 -11.18 -21.72 -10.01
CA TRP A 248 -12.61 -21.47 -9.83
C TRP A 248 -13.07 -20.06 -10.21
N GLY A 249 -12.18 -19.08 -10.02
CA GLY A 249 -12.47 -17.65 -10.22
C GLY A 249 -12.06 -17.11 -11.59
N LYS A 250 -11.61 -17.94 -12.54
CA LYS A 250 -11.01 -17.51 -13.82
C LYS A 250 -11.91 -16.62 -14.69
N ASP A 251 -13.23 -16.82 -14.61
CA ASP A 251 -14.20 -16.10 -15.43
C ASP A 251 -14.86 -14.92 -14.70
N LEU A 252 -14.48 -14.67 -13.45
CA LEU A 252 -14.98 -13.51 -12.70
C LEU A 252 -14.50 -12.20 -13.32
N PRO A 253 -15.32 -11.15 -13.34
CA PRO A 253 -14.95 -9.85 -13.90
C PRO A 253 -13.65 -9.29 -13.34
N VAL A 254 -13.40 -9.48 -12.06
CA VAL A 254 -12.17 -9.03 -11.35
C VAL A 254 -10.91 -9.76 -11.79
N ASN A 255 -11.03 -10.92 -12.44
CA ASN A 255 -9.91 -11.77 -12.85
C ASN A 255 -9.74 -11.85 -14.38
N ARG A 256 -10.75 -11.41 -15.13
CA ARG A 256 -10.72 -11.51 -16.60
C ARG A 256 -9.63 -10.62 -17.18
N GLY A 257 -8.75 -11.19 -18.01
CA GLY A 257 -7.59 -10.50 -18.59
C GLY A 257 -6.29 -10.68 -17.80
N PHE A 258 -6.37 -11.27 -16.59
CA PHE A 258 -5.21 -11.57 -15.74
C PHE A 258 -4.68 -13.02 -15.89
N TYR A 259 -3.57 -13.32 -15.24
CA TYR A 259 -3.00 -14.66 -15.08
C TYR A 259 -2.74 -15.34 -16.43
N ASN A 260 -2.01 -14.62 -17.30
CA ASN A 260 -1.86 -14.99 -18.71
C ASN A 260 -0.79 -16.07 -18.93
N TYR A 261 0.23 -16.17 -18.09
CA TYR A 261 1.32 -17.12 -18.24
C TYR A 261 0.99 -18.47 -17.60
N ASP A 262 1.44 -19.58 -18.22
CA ASP A 262 1.34 -20.92 -17.61
C ASP A 262 2.28 -21.09 -16.44
N LYS A 263 3.46 -20.44 -16.53
CA LYS A 263 4.47 -20.44 -15.47
C LYS A 263 5.01 -19.03 -15.22
N VAL A 264 5.33 -18.74 -13.97
CA VAL A 264 6.13 -17.59 -13.57
C VAL A 264 7.32 -18.10 -12.77
N GLU A 265 8.52 -17.89 -13.30
CA GLU A 265 9.79 -18.27 -12.69
C GLU A 265 10.42 -17.06 -12.05
N VAL A 266 10.68 -17.12 -10.75
CA VAL A 266 11.23 -16.00 -9.97
C VAL A 266 12.59 -16.38 -9.45
N GLU A 267 13.64 -15.73 -9.94
CA GLU A 267 15.03 -15.87 -9.48
C GLU A 267 15.36 -14.77 -8.47
N PHE A 268 16.02 -15.15 -7.35
CA PHE A 268 16.36 -14.20 -6.28
C PHE A 268 17.80 -13.73 -6.41
N TYR A 269 17.97 -12.40 -6.41
CA TYR A 269 19.27 -11.73 -6.44
C TYR A 269 19.48 -10.90 -5.17
N ARG A 270 20.68 -10.94 -4.61
CA ARG A 270 21.04 -10.13 -3.43
C ARG A 270 21.69 -8.81 -3.80
N ASP A 271 22.22 -8.71 -5.02
CA ASP A 271 22.92 -7.55 -5.54
C ASP A 271 22.26 -7.03 -6.81
N SER A 272 22.02 -5.72 -6.86
CA SER A 272 21.32 -5.07 -7.97
C SER A 272 22.15 -5.02 -9.26
N ASP A 273 23.47 -4.92 -9.13
CA ASP A 273 24.34 -4.81 -10.29
C ASP A 273 24.50 -6.19 -10.95
N VAL A 274 24.59 -7.25 -10.12
CA VAL A 274 24.54 -8.65 -10.60
C VAL A 274 23.22 -8.96 -11.29
N ALA A 275 22.10 -8.52 -10.73
CA ALA A 275 20.77 -8.69 -11.35
C ALA A 275 20.68 -7.93 -12.68
N PHE A 276 21.25 -6.75 -12.77
CA PHE A 276 21.27 -5.99 -14.02
C PHE A 276 22.11 -6.65 -15.10
N GLU A 277 23.27 -7.24 -14.74
CA GLU A 277 24.07 -8.01 -15.70
C GLU A 277 23.34 -9.29 -16.15
N ALA A 278 22.64 -9.98 -15.25
CA ALA A 278 21.81 -11.14 -15.61
C ALA A 278 20.66 -10.75 -16.58
N PHE A 279 20.05 -9.58 -16.38
CA PHE A 279 19.08 -9.04 -17.33
C PHE A 279 19.68 -8.82 -18.71
N LYS A 280 20.87 -8.22 -18.79
CA LYS A 280 21.58 -8.03 -20.07
C LYS A 280 21.91 -9.35 -20.76
N ALA A 281 22.14 -10.41 -19.98
CA ALA A 281 22.35 -11.77 -20.48
C ALA A 281 21.07 -12.47 -20.92
N GLY A 282 19.87 -11.88 -20.67
CA GLY A 282 18.59 -12.45 -21.06
C GLY A 282 18.05 -13.51 -20.10
N GLU A 283 18.51 -13.53 -18.85
CA GLU A 283 18.07 -14.51 -17.85
C GLU A 283 16.63 -14.31 -17.44
N PHE A 284 16.06 -13.09 -17.56
CA PHE A 284 14.66 -12.80 -17.30
C PHE A 284 14.06 -11.78 -18.25
N ASP A 285 12.75 -11.73 -18.34
CA ASP A 285 12.00 -11.07 -19.40
C ASP A 285 11.60 -9.64 -19.04
N ILE A 286 11.50 -9.30 -17.74
CA ILE A 286 11.13 -7.97 -17.24
C ILE A 286 12.13 -7.53 -16.18
N TYR A 287 12.63 -6.31 -16.33
CA TYR A 287 13.42 -5.62 -15.31
C TYR A 287 12.79 -4.26 -14.99
N ILE A 288 12.45 -4.06 -13.73
CA ILE A 288 11.95 -2.76 -13.25
C ILE A 288 13.14 -1.98 -12.70
N GLU A 289 13.52 -0.93 -13.43
CA GLU A 289 14.67 -0.13 -13.07
C GLU A 289 14.32 0.89 -11.99
N HIS A 290 14.99 0.81 -10.86
CA HIS A 290 14.84 1.72 -9.73
C HIS A 290 16.01 2.72 -9.61
N GLN A 291 17.06 2.59 -10.42
CA GLN A 291 18.24 3.43 -10.35
C GLN A 291 18.26 4.44 -11.51
N ALA A 292 18.12 5.74 -11.18
CA ALA A 292 18.14 6.81 -12.17
C ALA A 292 19.43 6.79 -13.03
N LYS A 293 20.58 6.43 -12.44
CA LYS A 293 21.86 6.29 -13.16
C LYS A 293 21.77 5.21 -14.26
N ASN A 294 21.27 4.03 -13.92
CA ASN A 294 21.12 2.94 -14.88
C ASN A 294 20.09 3.30 -15.94
N TRP A 295 18.94 3.88 -15.53
CA TRP A 295 17.93 4.36 -16.47
C TRP A 295 18.50 5.35 -17.47
N ALA A 296 19.35 6.30 -17.05
CA ALA A 296 19.94 7.29 -17.93
C ALA A 296 20.99 6.68 -18.88
N ASN A 297 21.88 5.80 -18.38
CA ASN A 297 23.13 5.45 -19.08
C ASN A 297 23.36 3.94 -19.25
N GLY A 298 22.58 3.07 -18.57
CA GLY A 298 22.85 1.63 -18.53
C GLY A 298 22.29 0.84 -19.72
N TYR A 299 21.31 1.39 -20.43
CA TYR A 299 20.56 0.68 -21.48
C TYR A 299 21.14 1.00 -22.88
N ASN A 300 22.42 0.73 -23.08
CA ASN A 300 23.14 0.92 -24.34
C ASN A 300 23.80 -0.39 -24.85
N PHE A 301 23.36 -1.54 -24.37
CA PHE A 301 23.91 -2.85 -24.74
C PHE A 301 23.27 -3.42 -26.02
N PRO A 302 23.88 -4.45 -26.65
CA PRO A 302 23.52 -4.92 -27.99
C PRO A 302 22.03 -5.32 -28.15
N ALA A 303 21.40 -5.95 -27.16
CA ALA A 303 20.00 -6.35 -27.22
C ALA A 303 19.04 -5.14 -27.31
N VAL A 304 19.35 -4.02 -26.66
CA VAL A 304 18.61 -2.76 -26.80
C VAL A 304 18.75 -2.21 -28.21
N ASN A 305 19.98 -2.23 -28.77
CA ASN A 305 20.25 -1.72 -30.09
C ASN A 305 19.57 -2.56 -31.20
N ARG A 306 19.33 -3.86 -30.94
CA ARG A 306 18.59 -4.75 -31.85
C ARG A 306 17.07 -4.70 -31.64
N GLY A 307 16.58 -3.95 -30.65
CA GLY A 307 15.15 -3.90 -30.32
C GLY A 307 14.61 -5.15 -29.59
N GLU A 308 15.48 -6.03 -29.11
CA GLU A 308 15.13 -7.20 -28.29
C GLU A 308 14.79 -6.81 -26.85
N VAL A 309 15.33 -5.70 -26.37
CA VAL A 309 14.99 -5.08 -25.10
C VAL A 309 14.40 -3.70 -25.36
N ILE A 310 13.19 -3.49 -24.85
CA ILE A 310 12.44 -2.23 -24.99
C ILE A 310 12.51 -1.46 -23.67
N LYS A 311 13.08 -0.26 -23.71
CA LYS A 311 13.06 0.68 -22.59
C LYS A 311 11.77 1.48 -22.62
N ALA A 312 10.88 1.28 -21.65
CA ALA A 312 9.58 1.94 -21.58
C ALA A 312 9.40 2.68 -20.25
N GLN A 313 8.92 3.91 -20.32
CA GLN A 313 8.45 4.66 -19.17
C GLN A 313 6.92 4.64 -19.15
N ILE A 314 6.35 3.98 -18.14
CA ILE A 314 4.90 3.80 -18.02
C ILE A 314 4.38 4.83 -17.02
N ALA A 315 3.60 5.80 -17.50
CA ALA A 315 2.91 6.75 -16.64
C ALA A 315 1.80 6.06 -15.86
N HIS A 316 1.65 6.42 -14.59
CA HIS A 316 0.61 5.91 -13.72
C HIS A 316 0.13 7.00 -12.75
N GLN A 317 -1.05 6.80 -12.15
CA GLN A 317 -1.62 7.67 -11.13
C GLN A 317 -1.64 6.99 -9.73
N ILE A 318 -0.87 5.94 -9.56
CA ILE A 318 -0.73 5.27 -8.27
C ILE A 318 -0.08 6.26 -7.28
N PRO A 319 -0.66 6.46 -6.09
CA PRO A 319 -0.05 7.31 -5.08
C PRO A 319 1.39 6.86 -4.80
N THR A 320 2.33 7.79 -4.87
CA THR A 320 3.73 7.50 -4.62
C THR A 320 4.11 7.83 -3.18
N GLN A 321 5.11 7.13 -2.67
CA GLN A 321 5.66 7.42 -1.35
C GLN A 321 6.53 8.67 -1.39
N SER A 322 6.51 9.43 -0.29
CA SER A 322 7.45 10.53 -0.10
C SER A 322 8.77 10.01 0.41
N GLN A 323 9.87 10.40 -0.22
CA GLN A 323 11.22 10.12 0.24
C GLN A 323 11.83 11.41 0.82
N GLY A 324 12.44 11.32 1.98
CA GLY A 324 13.05 12.47 2.64
C GLY A 324 13.83 12.09 3.90
N LEU A 325 14.50 13.08 4.48
CA LEU A 325 15.18 12.97 5.76
C LEU A 325 14.17 13.35 6.87
N PHE A 326 13.71 12.36 7.63
CA PHE A 326 12.71 12.55 8.69
C PHE A 326 13.41 12.92 10.01
N MET A 327 13.19 14.15 10.47
CA MET A 327 13.78 14.65 11.70
C MET A 327 12.94 14.24 12.91
N ASN A 328 13.57 13.55 13.87
CA ASN A 328 12.89 13.15 15.12
C ASN A 328 12.67 14.37 16.04
N SER A 329 11.51 15.02 15.92
CA SER A 329 11.14 16.21 16.69
C SER A 329 11.04 16.01 18.21
N ARG A 330 11.07 14.76 18.70
CA ARG A 330 11.15 14.44 20.13
C ARG A 330 12.57 14.63 20.69
N ARG A 331 13.58 14.69 19.83
CA ARG A 331 14.95 15.04 20.21
C ARG A 331 15.07 16.56 20.35
N ALA A 332 15.73 17.04 21.41
CA ALA A 332 15.91 18.47 21.70
C ALA A 332 16.49 19.23 20.50
N THR A 333 17.46 18.65 19.80
CA THR A 333 18.08 19.20 18.57
C THR A 333 17.05 19.57 17.50
N PHE A 334 15.99 18.76 17.34
CA PHE A 334 15.00 18.91 16.27
C PHE A 334 13.62 19.37 16.76
N SER A 335 13.48 19.67 18.06
CA SER A 335 12.19 20.13 18.64
C SER A 335 11.74 21.47 18.04
N GLN A 336 12.68 22.38 17.80
CA GLN A 336 12.41 23.70 17.24
C GLN A 336 12.18 23.63 15.70
N ALA A 337 11.04 24.15 15.23
CA ALA A 337 10.70 24.17 13.80
C ALA A 337 11.75 24.92 12.96
N LYS A 338 12.30 26.03 13.52
CA LYS A 338 13.32 26.85 12.87
C LYS A 338 14.61 26.10 12.57
N VAL A 339 15.02 25.19 13.46
CA VAL A 339 16.18 24.32 13.22
C VAL A 339 15.92 23.37 12.06
N ARG A 340 14.72 22.79 12.01
CA ARG A 340 14.34 21.89 10.91
C ARG A 340 14.25 22.64 9.59
N GLU A 341 13.71 23.86 9.57
CA GLU A 341 13.66 24.72 8.40
C GLU A 341 15.08 25.07 7.91
N ALA A 342 15.95 25.47 8.83
CA ALA A 342 17.35 25.81 8.51
C ALA A 342 18.09 24.64 7.84
N LEU A 343 17.94 23.43 8.36
CA LEU A 343 18.54 22.23 7.79
C LEU A 343 17.94 21.91 6.39
N GLY A 344 16.63 22.12 6.22
CA GLY A 344 15.97 21.97 4.91
C GLY A 344 16.49 22.95 3.83
N LEU A 345 16.90 24.17 4.24
CA LEU A 345 17.52 25.14 3.34
C LEU A 345 18.92 24.73 2.88
N MET A 346 19.61 23.86 3.59
CA MET A 346 20.96 23.37 3.24
C MET A 346 20.93 22.20 2.26
N PHE A 347 19.76 21.74 1.84
CA PHE A 347 19.65 20.69 0.84
C PHE A 347 19.42 21.27 -0.56
N ASP A 348 20.43 21.21 -1.43
CA ASP A 348 20.31 21.59 -2.83
C ASP A 348 19.75 20.43 -3.67
N PHE A 349 18.40 20.39 -3.77
CA PHE A 349 17.72 19.37 -4.55
C PHE A 349 18.07 19.45 -6.04
N GLU A 350 18.16 20.64 -6.61
CA GLU A 350 18.42 20.84 -8.03
C GLU A 350 19.81 20.33 -8.44
N TRP A 351 20.83 20.58 -7.61
CA TRP A 351 22.16 20.04 -7.81
C TRP A 351 22.16 18.51 -7.66
N THR A 352 21.55 18.01 -6.59
CA THR A 352 21.46 16.57 -6.30
C THR A 352 20.74 15.82 -7.41
N ASN A 353 19.59 16.34 -7.87
CA ASN A 353 18.82 15.73 -8.94
C ASN A 353 19.60 15.70 -10.27
N ARG A 354 20.20 16.82 -10.65
CA ARG A 354 20.97 16.90 -11.88
C ARG A 354 22.21 16.02 -11.85
N THR A 355 22.98 16.08 -10.76
CA THR A 355 24.32 15.46 -10.68
C THR A 355 24.26 13.97 -10.32
N LEU A 356 23.40 13.58 -9.38
CA LEU A 356 23.34 12.21 -8.87
C LEU A 356 22.21 11.39 -9.51
N PHE A 357 21.14 12.05 -10.00
CA PHE A 357 19.94 11.38 -10.49
C PHE A 357 19.62 11.70 -11.95
N SER A 358 20.51 12.35 -12.67
CA SER A 358 20.36 12.65 -14.11
C SER A 358 19.06 13.42 -14.43
N GLY A 359 18.56 14.24 -13.50
CA GLY A 359 17.33 15.00 -13.65
C GLY A 359 16.04 14.18 -13.57
N ALA A 360 16.11 12.91 -13.16
CA ALA A 360 14.97 11.98 -13.22
C ALA A 360 13.87 12.25 -12.19
N TYR A 361 14.13 13.03 -11.14
CA TYR A 361 13.20 13.22 -10.05
C TYR A 361 12.54 14.61 -10.03
N LYS A 362 11.38 14.67 -9.38
CA LYS A 362 10.71 15.91 -9.00
C LYS A 362 10.73 16.05 -7.48
N ARG A 363 10.89 17.28 -6.97
CA ARG A 363 10.84 17.52 -5.54
C ARG A 363 9.43 17.25 -5.01
N THR A 364 9.34 16.48 -3.92
CA THR A 364 8.06 16.15 -3.28
C THR A 364 7.50 17.39 -2.56
N LEU A 365 6.28 17.80 -2.88
CA LEU A 365 5.60 18.97 -2.31
C LEU A 365 4.36 18.60 -1.49
N SER A 366 3.99 17.32 -1.44
CA SER A 366 2.83 16.82 -0.70
C SER A 366 3.15 15.51 -0.02
N TYR A 367 2.41 15.19 1.06
CA TYR A 367 2.49 13.87 1.71
C TYR A 367 1.89 12.75 0.87
N TYR A 368 1.03 13.07 -0.10
CA TYR A 368 0.34 12.13 -0.97
C TYR A 368 0.59 12.45 -2.45
N PRO A 369 1.86 12.46 -2.90
CA PRO A 369 2.17 12.82 -4.29
C PRO A 369 1.56 11.83 -5.27
N ASN A 370 1.28 12.31 -6.47
CA ASN A 370 0.67 11.54 -7.57
C ASN A 370 -0.70 10.92 -7.20
N SER A 371 -1.50 11.63 -6.41
CA SER A 371 -2.85 11.21 -6.04
C SER A 371 -3.81 12.40 -5.96
N GLU A 372 -5.10 12.13 -5.90
CA GLU A 372 -6.14 13.13 -5.68
C GLU A 372 -6.01 13.85 -4.32
N PHE A 373 -5.31 13.24 -3.36
CA PHE A 373 -5.02 13.82 -2.05
C PHE A 373 -3.76 14.72 -2.05
N SER A 374 -3.13 14.90 -3.20
CA SER A 374 -1.96 15.77 -3.31
C SER A 374 -2.35 17.21 -3.15
N ALA A 375 -1.88 17.87 -2.09
CA ALA A 375 -2.11 19.29 -1.87
C ALA A 375 -1.49 20.12 -3.00
N SER A 376 -2.25 21.08 -3.53
CA SER A 376 -1.80 22.01 -4.58
C SER A 376 -2.52 23.35 -4.47
N GLY A 377 -1.80 24.44 -4.75
CA GLY A 377 -2.38 25.80 -4.76
C GLY A 377 -2.80 26.30 -3.37
N LEU A 378 -3.85 27.10 -3.35
CA LEU A 378 -4.48 27.62 -2.13
C LEU A 378 -5.72 26.80 -1.79
N PRO A 379 -6.13 26.72 -0.50
CA PRO A 379 -7.39 26.09 -0.12
C PRO A 379 -8.57 26.76 -0.84
N VAL A 380 -9.40 25.95 -1.51
CA VAL A 380 -10.61 26.41 -2.21
C VAL A 380 -11.80 25.49 -1.92
N GLY A 381 -13.02 25.95 -2.20
CA GLY A 381 -14.23 25.14 -2.06
C GLY A 381 -14.40 24.54 -0.66
N HIS A 382 -14.57 23.22 -0.57
CA HIS A 382 -14.76 22.50 0.70
C HIS A 382 -13.54 22.59 1.61
N GLU A 383 -12.33 22.55 1.06
CA GLU A 383 -11.10 22.68 1.84
C GLU A 383 -11.04 24.04 2.56
N TRP A 384 -11.38 25.11 1.84
CA TRP A 384 -11.46 26.45 2.44
C TRP A 384 -12.52 26.52 3.54
N LEU A 385 -13.70 25.92 3.32
CA LEU A 385 -14.78 25.88 4.32
C LEU A 385 -14.35 25.14 5.59
N MET A 386 -13.60 24.07 5.46
CA MET A 386 -13.10 23.29 6.60
C MET A 386 -11.99 24.02 7.37
N LEU A 387 -11.09 24.72 6.68
CA LEU A 387 -9.92 25.33 7.29
C LEU A 387 -10.20 26.75 7.80
N SER A 388 -11.14 27.51 7.18
CA SER A 388 -11.41 28.91 7.53
C SER A 388 -11.83 29.14 8.99
N PRO A 389 -12.60 28.24 9.69
CA PRO A 389 -12.91 28.42 11.11
C PRO A 389 -11.68 28.37 12.03
N TYR A 390 -10.58 27.79 11.57
CA TYR A 390 -9.33 27.65 12.33
C TYR A 390 -8.26 28.67 11.91
N ARG A 391 -8.64 29.71 11.14
CA ARG A 391 -7.69 30.66 10.52
C ARG A 391 -6.73 31.31 11.52
N GLU A 392 -7.20 31.63 12.73
CA GLU A 392 -6.38 32.22 13.79
C GLU A 392 -5.39 31.23 14.43
N GLN A 393 -5.61 29.91 14.23
CA GLN A 393 -4.77 28.85 14.77
C GLN A 393 -3.80 28.29 13.74
N LEU A 394 -4.01 28.60 12.46
CA LEU A 394 -3.22 28.10 11.35
C LEU A 394 -2.24 29.18 10.85
N PRO A 395 -1.11 28.77 10.23
CA PRO A 395 -0.18 29.74 9.64
C PRO A 395 -0.87 30.63 8.62
N ALA A 396 -0.72 31.95 8.73
CA ALA A 396 -1.40 32.92 7.87
C ALA A 396 -1.10 32.73 6.37
N ASN A 397 0.10 32.28 6.03
CA ASN A 397 0.52 32.00 4.66
C ASN A 397 -0.23 30.80 4.02
N LEU A 398 -0.85 29.93 4.80
CA LEU A 398 -1.69 28.85 4.28
C LEU A 398 -2.81 29.36 3.36
N PHE A 399 -3.35 30.54 3.65
CA PHE A 399 -4.47 31.14 2.93
C PHE A 399 -4.06 32.15 1.87
N THR A 400 -2.76 32.48 1.79
CA THR A 400 -2.28 33.59 0.93
C THR A 400 -1.17 33.17 -0.02
N GLN A 401 -0.52 32.04 0.22
CA GLN A 401 0.60 31.58 -0.58
C GLN A 401 0.55 30.07 -0.75
N ALA A 402 0.61 29.59 -2.00
CA ALA A 402 0.75 28.16 -2.28
C ALA A 402 2.04 27.64 -1.67
N PHE A 403 1.98 26.42 -1.08
CA PHE A 403 3.16 25.79 -0.51
C PHE A 403 4.25 25.59 -1.56
N SER A 404 5.46 26.01 -1.25
CA SER A 404 6.63 25.79 -2.08
C SER A 404 7.85 25.49 -1.20
N LEU A 405 8.80 24.77 -1.73
CA LEU A 405 10.10 24.54 -1.12
C LEU A 405 11.14 25.45 -1.77
N PRO A 406 12.21 25.83 -1.05
CA PRO A 406 13.31 26.60 -1.60
C PRO A 406 13.87 25.90 -2.85
N GLN A 407 14.13 26.69 -3.88
CA GLN A 407 14.75 26.25 -5.13
C GLN A 407 16.12 26.92 -5.27
N THR A 408 17.05 26.22 -5.90
CA THR A 408 18.37 26.72 -6.25
C THR A 408 18.55 26.69 -7.77
N ASP A 409 19.64 27.26 -8.28
CA ASP A 409 20.03 27.08 -9.68
C ASP A 409 20.86 25.77 -9.89
N GLY A 410 21.01 24.97 -8.82
CA GLY A 410 21.77 23.72 -8.81
C GLY A 410 23.28 23.92 -8.88
N ARG A 411 23.79 25.06 -8.47
CA ARG A 411 25.24 25.36 -8.41
C ARG A 411 25.79 25.39 -6.98
N GLY A 412 24.96 24.96 -6.02
CA GLY A 412 25.25 25.00 -4.60
C GLY A 412 24.31 25.94 -3.85
N ILE A 413 24.44 25.98 -2.53
CA ILE A 413 23.59 26.80 -1.67
C ILE A 413 23.97 28.28 -1.81
N PRO A 414 23.04 29.16 -2.22
CA PRO A 414 23.30 30.61 -2.30
C PRO A 414 23.71 31.21 -0.95
N ARG A 415 24.59 32.21 -0.96
CA ARG A 415 25.05 32.89 0.28
C ARG A 415 23.89 33.48 1.09
N GLU A 416 22.86 33.97 0.45
CA GLU A 416 21.66 34.50 1.08
C GLU A 416 20.89 33.40 1.82
N THR A 417 20.70 32.25 1.19
CA THR A 417 20.07 31.06 1.81
C THR A 417 20.86 30.57 3.01
N MET A 418 22.19 30.54 2.90
CA MET A 418 23.06 30.19 4.03
C MET A 418 22.94 31.18 5.19
N ARG A 419 22.89 32.48 4.91
CA ARG A 419 22.67 33.52 5.93
C ARG A 419 21.32 33.39 6.60
N ARG A 420 20.26 33.10 5.85
CA ARG A 420 18.92 32.82 6.36
C ARG A 420 18.93 31.58 7.28
N ALA A 421 19.56 30.50 6.87
CA ALA A 421 19.67 29.29 7.66
C ALA A 421 20.41 29.54 9.00
N LEU A 422 21.51 30.29 8.98
CA LEU A 422 22.23 30.68 10.21
C LEU A 422 21.36 31.55 11.13
N GLY A 423 20.55 32.46 10.57
CA GLY A 423 19.56 33.26 11.34
C GLY A 423 18.53 32.37 12.03
N LEU A 424 17.93 31.43 11.30
CA LEU A 424 16.97 30.48 11.83
C LEU A 424 17.58 29.57 12.91
N LEU A 425 18.83 29.13 12.75
CA LEU A 425 19.55 28.36 13.76
C LEU A 425 19.78 29.20 15.02
N ALA A 426 20.16 30.47 14.87
CA ALA A 426 20.34 31.38 16.01
C ALA A 426 19.04 31.61 16.80
N GLU A 427 17.90 31.78 16.09
CA GLU A 427 16.58 31.87 16.70
C GLU A 427 16.14 30.55 17.35
N GLY A 428 16.60 29.41 16.82
CA GLY A 428 16.41 28.06 17.38
C GLY A 428 17.39 27.71 18.52
N GLY A 429 18.21 28.69 18.98
CA GLY A 429 19.13 28.51 20.11
C GLY A 429 20.54 28.07 19.73
N TRP A 430 20.90 28.01 18.44
CA TRP A 430 22.21 27.58 17.97
C TRP A 430 22.98 28.74 17.32
N LYS A 431 24.01 29.22 17.95
CA LYS A 431 24.82 30.36 17.47
C LYS A 431 26.16 29.89 16.92
N LEU A 432 26.60 30.53 15.85
CA LEU A 432 27.92 30.28 15.27
C LEU A 432 29.01 30.87 16.17
N SER A 433 29.93 30.03 16.62
CA SER A 433 31.11 30.39 17.37
C SER A 433 32.36 29.77 16.71
N GLY A 434 33.14 30.59 16.03
CA GLY A 434 34.20 30.10 15.15
C GLY A 434 33.58 29.27 14.00
N GLN A 435 33.97 28.00 13.90
CA GLN A 435 33.47 27.07 12.89
C GLN A 435 32.41 26.09 13.44
N ARG A 436 31.86 26.35 14.62
CA ARG A 436 30.90 25.45 15.28
C ARG A 436 29.61 26.18 15.60
N LEU A 437 28.50 25.49 15.52
CA LEU A 437 27.21 25.92 16.05
C LEU A 437 27.09 25.41 17.47
N LEU A 438 26.94 26.30 18.42
CA LEU A 438 26.85 25.99 19.85
C LEU A 438 25.50 26.45 20.42
N ASN A 439 24.94 25.67 21.35
CA ASN A 439 23.78 26.08 22.15
C ASN A 439 24.21 26.99 23.33
N SER A 440 23.25 27.41 24.19
CA SER A 440 23.50 28.21 25.38
C SER A 440 24.47 27.56 26.37
N ASP A 441 24.53 26.22 26.38
CA ASP A 441 25.39 25.45 27.32
C ASP A 441 26.78 25.16 26.72
N GLY A 442 27.08 25.74 25.55
CA GLY A 442 28.34 25.53 24.83
C GLY A 442 28.47 24.18 24.13
N GLN A 443 27.38 23.43 24.02
CA GLN A 443 27.37 22.13 23.33
C GLN A 443 27.24 22.32 21.83
N PRO A 444 27.99 21.57 21.01
CA PRO A 444 27.93 21.68 19.58
C PRO A 444 26.66 21.02 19.00
N LEU A 445 26.14 21.58 17.92
CA LEU A 445 25.07 20.96 17.13
C LEU A 445 25.61 19.67 16.50
N ARG A 446 25.13 18.54 16.99
CA ARG A 446 25.49 17.22 16.51
C ARG A 446 24.25 16.35 16.37
N PHE A 447 24.20 15.57 15.31
CA PHE A 447 23.17 14.56 15.08
C PHE A 447 23.72 13.47 14.18
N GLU A 448 23.04 12.35 14.15
CA GLU A 448 23.31 11.23 13.26
C GLU A 448 22.18 11.09 12.25
N ILE A 449 22.49 10.58 11.06
CA ILE A 449 21.53 10.26 10.02
C ILE A 449 21.55 8.75 9.84
N LEU A 450 20.39 8.10 10.14
CA LEU A 450 20.21 6.68 9.92
C LEU A 450 19.80 6.43 8.46
N LEU A 451 20.62 5.71 7.74
CA LEU A 451 20.36 5.32 6.36
C LEU A 451 19.96 3.84 6.29
N VAL A 452 18.93 3.53 5.51
CA VAL A 452 18.53 2.14 5.21
C VAL A 452 19.38 1.52 4.11
N ASN A 453 20.08 2.34 3.32
CA ASN A 453 20.96 1.91 2.24
C ASN A 453 22.21 2.83 2.21
N PRO A 454 23.44 2.27 2.27
CA PRO A 454 24.69 3.05 2.20
C PRO A 454 24.80 3.93 0.96
N ASN A 455 24.21 3.52 -0.17
CA ASN A 455 24.21 4.29 -1.42
C ASN A 455 23.52 5.65 -1.31
N LEU A 456 22.74 5.90 -0.26
CA LEU A 456 22.12 7.19 0.02
C LEU A 456 23.08 8.19 0.68
N GLU A 457 24.23 7.76 1.20
CA GLU A 457 25.23 8.65 1.82
C GLU A 457 25.70 9.76 0.88
N ARG A 458 25.79 9.45 -0.42
CA ARG A 458 26.20 10.43 -1.45
C ARG A 458 25.25 11.62 -1.61
N ILE A 459 24.05 11.57 -1.01
CA ILE A 459 23.04 12.64 -1.05
C ILE A 459 23.30 13.68 0.04
N LEU A 460 24.05 13.30 1.08
CA LEU A 460 24.36 14.08 2.26
C LEU A 460 25.65 14.85 2.10
#